data_accc0cc14b7c213be82aa569dc0aabaf
#
_entry.id   accc0cc14b7c213be82aa569dc0aabaf
#
_cell.length_a   1.000
_cell.length_b   1.000
_cell.length_c   1.000
_cell.angle_alpha   90.00
_cell.angle_beta   90.00
_cell.angle_gamma   90.00
#
_symmetry.space_group_name_H-M   'P 1'
#
loop_
_entity.id
_entity.type
_entity.pdbx_description
1 polymer ?
#
loop_
_entity_poly.entity_id
_entity_poly.type
_entity_poly.pdbx_seq_one_letter_code
_entity_poly.pdbx_strand_id
1 'polypeptide(L)'
;MFRSLASSIITLVAILLFASILLFLWSGSEGIKFTRVAFEGDKSTESVLEEARRANMASTEVKDDDETPEPVSQNLGDGPAVVVWINISGFRGDYLEKSETPFFDKLKTDGGETNKMRPSFPCLTFPAHATMATGVTPDKHGIVSDRIRTGVGQIVDKPADGALLLAEPIWTTATRQGIATLVHDWPLSQKQTGDNPAAHFLDSYDPESTDEVRLNKALEQWRASSGGAAPAAAPADGAASADAAASADPAASAGGGKLRLIMLRLEDIARQGLIHGPRADETFAAVTATDKALQTFFDTVQAEWTTLAPPNANLVIFITTDHGLAELDKNVNIAHLLGDEMMKNADIVAHDAVANLFFKDLPENDGEKKIFISKFDNELSKRIYFRTLKKEELPPEWSYLHPERTGDRVLVLKTGYAFADQKAEEPIFDPGDGPNFFGGFGYPVEESVRMSGQVFLAGYPNSPLSGTLDEVGQLSFHATVCKMLGIQPAAGAVTDTLPVN
;
A
#
# COMPACT_ATOMS: atom_id res chain seq x y z
N MET A 1 46.55 -7.50 48.52
CA MET A 1 47.11 -6.43 47.66
C MET A 1 46.50 -6.44 46.25
N PHE A 2 46.06 -7.53 45.66
CA PHE A 2 45.50 -7.61 44.29
C PHE A 2 44.06 -7.10 44.14
N ARG A 3 43.22 -7.02 45.21
CA ARG A 3 41.84 -6.55 45.10
C ARG A 3 41.71 -5.00 45.04
N SER A 4 42.65 -4.24 45.54
CA SER A 4 42.62 -2.78 45.49
C SER A 4 43.04 -2.21 44.11
N LEU A 5 43.92 -2.93 43.40
CA LEU A 5 44.42 -2.52 42.07
C LEU A 5 43.29 -2.69 41.00
N ALA A 6 42.55 -3.78 41.06
CA ALA A 6 41.44 -4.03 40.13
C ALA A 6 40.29 -3.00 40.27
N SER A 7 39.98 -2.61 41.51
CA SER A 7 38.98 -1.56 41.77
C SER A 7 39.40 -0.20 41.23
N SER A 8 40.70 0.16 41.40
CA SER A 8 41.23 1.43 40.90
C SER A 8 41.27 1.49 39.35
N ILE A 9 41.55 0.37 38.69
CA ILE A 9 41.56 0.30 37.23
C ILE A 9 40.12 0.43 36.67
N ILE A 10 39.14 -0.24 37.29
CA ILE A 10 37.73 -0.16 36.86
C ILE A 10 37.21 1.29 37.02
N THR A 11 37.56 1.97 38.11
CA THR A 11 37.17 3.36 38.32
C THR A 11 37.84 4.29 37.32
N LEU A 12 39.10 4.08 36.97
CA LEU A 12 39.83 4.90 35.97
C LEU A 12 39.22 4.69 34.56
N VAL A 13 38.88 3.47 34.17
CA VAL A 13 38.22 3.16 32.88
C VAL A 13 36.82 3.79 32.79
N ALA A 14 36.06 3.77 33.90
CA ALA A 14 34.75 4.43 33.95
C ALA A 14 34.88 5.96 33.83
N ILE A 15 35.86 6.57 34.44
CA ILE A 15 36.12 8.03 34.33
C ILE A 15 36.56 8.40 32.90
N LEU A 16 37.40 7.58 32.27
CA LEU A 16 37.88 7.83 30.90
C LEU A 16 36.72 7.64 29.87
N LEU A 17 35.83 6.64 30.05
CA LEU A 17 34.64 6.47 29.24
C LEU A 17 33.69 7.67 29.40
N PHE A 18 33.47 8.13 30.62
CA PHE A 18 32.61 9.30 30.90
C PHE A 18 33.20 10.60 30.32
N ALA A 19 34.49 10.78 30.41
CA ALA A 19 35.20 11.90 29.80
C ALA A 19 35.18 11.85 28.27
N SER A 20 35.25 10.64 27.65
CA SER A 20 35.13 10.45 26.20
C SER A 20 33.72 10.76 25.70
N ILE A 21 32.69 10.38 26.45
CA ILE A 21 31.30 10.71 26.15
C ILE A 21 31.07 12.22 26.25
N LEU A 22 31.61 12.87 27.28
CA LEU A 22 31.54 14.34 27.43
C LEU A 22 32.32 15.08 26.32
N LEU A 23 33.47 14.58 25.88
CA LEU A 23 34.22 15.13 24.75
C LEU A 23 33.52 14.92 23.42
N PHE A 24 32.87 13.77 23.22
CA PHE A 24 32.07 13.51 22.03
C PHE A 24 30.84 14.42 21.97
N LEU A 25 30.19 14.66 23.12
CA LEU A 25 29.07 15.61 23.24
C LEU A 25 29.50 17.08 23.07
N TRP A 26 30.78 17.40 23.33
CA TRP A 26 31.32 18.75 23.19
C TRP A 26 31.95 19.03 21.81
N SER A 27 32.41 17.99 21.09
CA SER A 27 33.04 18.13 19.77
C SER A 27 32.05 18.02 18.58
N GLY A 28 30.80 17.75 18.84
CA GLY A 28 29.76 17.63 17.82
C GLY A 28 29.03 18.94 17.60
N SER A 29 29.44 19.70 16.59
CA SER A 29 28.71 20.71 15.81
C SER A 29 27.79 21.71 16.55
N GLU A 30 27.98 22.96 16.24
CA GLU A 30 27.06 24.07 16.48
C GLU A 30 25.61 23.67 16.11
N GLY A 31 24.71 23.63 17.08
CA GLY A 31 23.28 23.52 16.75
C GLY A 31 22.32 22.95 17.80
N ILE A 32 22.76 22.36 18.90
CA ILE A 32 21.81 21.89 19.91
C ILE A 32 22.04 22.69 21.21
N LYS A 33 21.25 23.74 21.41
CA LYS A 33 21.11 24.40 22.71
C LYS A 33 20.19 23.57 23.58
N PHE A 34 20.75 22.79 24.51
CA PHE A 34 20.00 22.25 25.62
C PHE A 34 19.64 23.40 26.58
N THR A 35 18.39 23.85 26.52
CA THR A 35 17.83 24.67 27.59
C THR A 35 17.60 23.77 28.80
N ARG A 36 18.33 24.04 29.86
CA ARG A 36 18.16 23.42 31.19
C ARG A 36 16.81 23.86 31.73
N VAL A 37 15.79 22.97 31.64
CA VAL A 37 14.50 23.17 32.30
C VAL A 37 14.73 22.83 33.77
N ALA A 38 14.75 23.85 34.62
CA ALA A 38 14.67 23.67 36.05
C ALA A 38 13.24 23.19 36.36
N PHE A 39 13.14 22.05 37.01
CA PHE A 39 11.87 21.54 37.56
C PHE A 39 11.47 22.48 38.71
N GLU A 40 10.60 23.41 38.46
CA GLU A 40 9.72 24.02 39.46
C GLU A 40 8.30 23.54 39.22
N GLY A 41 7.65 23.13 40.30
CA GLY A 41 6.47 22.31 40.33
C GLY A 41 5.25 22.84 39.58
N ASP A 42 4.41 21.89 39.24
CA ASP A 42 3.00 22.01 38.92
C ASP A 42 2.63 22.59 37.54
N LYS A 43 3.09 21.93 36.47
CA LYS A 43 2.43 22.00 35.16
C LYS A 43 1.96 20.62 34.72
N SER A 44 0.70 20.52 34.32
CA SER A 44 0.12 19.28 33.82
C SER A 44 0.91 18.76 32.61
N THR A 45 0.99 17.44 32.47
CA THR A 45 1.68 16.76 31.34
C THR A 45 1.21 17.27 29.97
N GLU A 46 -0.01 17.78 29.89
CA GLU A 46 -0.63 18.34 28.70
C GLU A 46 -0.03 19.68 28.29
N SER A 47 0.37 20.52 29.26
CA SER A 47 1.02 21.82 28.96
C SER A 47 2.47 21.65 28.46
N VAL A 48 3.16 20.60 28.90
CA VAL A 48 4.52 20.27 28.44
C VAL A 48 4.50 19.70 27.02
N LEU A 49 3.48 18.90 26.69
CA LEU A 49 3.27 18.39 25.33
C LEU A 49 2.88 19.50 24.33
N GLU A 50 2.09 20.48 24.78
CA GLU A 50 1.70 21.62 23.94
C GLU A 50 2.85 22.59 23.73
N GLU A 51 3.71 22.78 24.72
CA GLU A 51 4.93 23.60 24.60
C GLU A 51 5.99 22.92 23.72
N ALA A 52 6.11 21.58 23.79
CA ALA A 52 6.95 20.80 22.89
C ALA A 52 6.42 20.80 21.44
N ARG A 53 5.08 20.77 21.24
CA ARG A 53 4.48 20.94 19.92
C ARG A 53 4.73 22.32 19.32
N ARG A 54 4.60 23.39 20.12
CA ARG A 54 4.89 24.77 19.68
C ARG A 54 6.37 24.99 19.41
N ALA A 55 7.27 24.40 20.19
CA ALA A 55 8.71 24.46 19.93
C ALA A 55 9.11 23.71 18.65
N ASN A 56 8.44 22.59 18.36
CA ASN A 56 8.67 21.84 17.12
C ASN A 56 8.08 22.56 15.89
N MET A 57 6.96 23.28 16.05
CA MET A 57 6.38 24.11 14.98
C MET A 57 7.21 25.39 14.73
N ALA A 58 7.85 25.95 15.76
CA ALA A 58 8.70 27.12 15.60
C ALA A 58 10.11 26.81 15.03
N SER A 59 10.56 25.55 15.07
CA SER A 59 11.82 25.12 14.45
C SER A 59 11.69 24.73 12.98
N THR A 60 10.48 24.75 12.42
CA THR A 60 10.17 24.48 11.01
C THR A 60 9.91 25.73 10.18
N GLU A 61 10.17 26.95 10.69
CA GLU A 61 10.34 28.09 9.81
C GLU A 61 11.75 28.06 9.17
N VAL A 62 12.00 27.06 8.35
CA VAL A 62 12.92 27.17 7.22
C VAL A 62 12.23 28.12 6.25
N LYS A 63 12.86 29.24 5.95
CA LYS A 63 12.46 30.05 4.80
C LYS A 63 12.78 29.22 3.56
N ASP A 64 11.78 28.47 3.09
CA ASP A 64 11.76 27.92 1.74
C ASP A 64 11.51 29.09 0.79
N ASP A 65 12.60 29.67 0.28
CA ASP A 65 12.57 30.54 -0.92
C ASP A 65 12.49 29.70 -2.20
N ASP A 66 12.17 28.40 -2.10
CA ASP A 66 11.87 27.52 -3.23
C ASP A 66 10.34 27.26 -3.22
N GLU A 67 9.59 28.21 -3.77
CA GLU A 67 8.18 28.02 -4.07
C GLU A 67 8.06 26.86 -5.08
N THR A 68 7.79 25.64 -4.58
CA THR A 68 7.32 24.56 -5.45
C THR A 68 6.09 25.07 -6.18
N PRO A 69 6.09 25.11 -7.52
CA PRO A 69 4.97 25.66 -8.25
C PRO A 69 3.70 24.87 -7.93
N GLU A 70 2.63 25.58 -7.61
CA GLU A 70 1.33 24.99 -7.38
C GLU A 70 0.91 24.09 -8.56
N PRO A 71 0.24 22.96 -8.32
CA PRO A 71 -0.19 22.05 -9.37
C PRO A 71 -1.16 22.77 -10.31
N VAL A 72 -0.85 22.73 -11.60
CA VAL A 72 -1.67 23.37 -12.64
C VAL A 72 -2.36 22.30 -13.46
N SER A 73 -3.70 22.33 -13.44
CA SER A 73 -4.53 21.53 -14.32
C SER A 73 -4.34 21.98 -15.78
N GLN A 74 -4.16 21.00 -16.69
CA GLN A 74 -3.94 21.26 -18.11
C GLN A 74 -5.02 20.56 -18.95
N ASN A 75 -5.31 21.13 -20.12
CA ASN A 75 -6.27 20.54 -21.05
C ASN A 75 -5.59 19.43 -21.86
N LEU A 76 -6.16 18.22 -21.81
CA LEU A 76 -5.71 17.07 -22.59
C LEU A 76 -5.89 17.23 -24.11
N GLY A 77 -6.73 18.16 -24.59
CA GLY A 77 -7.10 18.31 -26.00
C GLY A 77 -8.46 17.67 -26.32
N ASP A 78 -8.87 17.74 -27.59
CA ASP A 78 -10.23 17.36 -28.03
C ASP A 78 -10.43 15.86 -28.24
N GLY A 79 -9.35 15.06 -28.20
CA GLY A 79 -9.40 13.61 -28.42
C GLY A 79 -9.79 12.83 -27.18
N PRO A 80 -10.20 11.54 -27.35
CA PRO A 80 -10.51 10.71 -26.20
C PRO A 80 -9.26 10.40 -25.38
N ALA A 81 -9.36 10.37 -24.06
CA ALA A 81 -8.29 9.90 -23.20
C ALA A 81 -8.20 8.37 -23.24
N VAL A 82 -6.98 7.85 -23.25
CA VAL A 82 -6.63 6.46 -22.94
C VAL A 82 -5.79 6.46 -21.67
N VAL A 83 -6.37 5.96 -20.61
CA VAL A 83 -5.74 5.96 -19.28
C VAL A 83 -5.03 4.63 -19.07
N VAL A 84 -3.72 4.69 -18.86
CA VAL A 84 -2.90 3.57 -18.38
C VAL A 84 -2.65 3.79 -16.90
N TRP A 85 -3.40 3.07 -16.06
CA TRP A 85 -3.32 3.14 -14.62
C TRP A 85 -2.47 1.99 -14.07
N ILE A 86 -1.30 2.29 -13.58
CA ILE A 86 -0.37 1.30 -13.02
C ILE A 86 -0.25 1.53 -11.52
N ASN A 87 -0.57 0.51 -10.72
CA ASN A 87 -0.22 0.50 -9.31
C ASN A 87 1.11 -0.22 -9.11
N ILE A 88 2.02 0.40 -8.38
CA ILE A 88 3.31 -0.21 -8.00
C ILE A 88 3.27 -0.48 -6.49
N SER A 89 3.15 -1.76 -6.12
CA SER A 89 3.03 -2.16 -4.72
C SER A 89 4.32 -1.86 -3.94
N GLY A 90 4.15 -1.32 -2.73
CA GLY A 90 5.25 -1.05 -1.82
C GLY A 90 6.18 0.11 -2.22
N PHE A 91 5.79 0.94 -3.19
CA PHE A 91 6.62 2.02 -3.72
C PHE A 91 6.63 3.24 -2.79
N ARG A 92 7.50 3.20 -1.78
CA ARG A 92 7.62 4.24 -0.74
C ARG A 92 7.95 5.62 -1.31
N GLY A 93 7.49 6.67 -0.60
CA GLY A 93 7.74 8.05 -0.96
C GLY A 93 9.22 8.45 -1.07
N ASP A 94 10.13 7.77 -0.36
CA ASP A 94 11.57 8.09 -0.30
C ASP A 94 12.46 7.24 -1.24
N TYR A 95 11.90 6.31 -2.03
CA TYR A 95 12.72 5.37 -2.82
C TYR A 95 13.43 6.04 -4.00
N LEU A 96 12.85 7.06 -4.60
CA LEU A 96 13.45 7.75 -5.74
C LEU A 96 14.72 8.53 -5.38
N GLU A 97 14.88 8.94 -4.11
CA GLU A 97 16.07 9.67 -3.66
C GLU A 97 17.36 8.83 -3.73
N LYS A 98 17.23 7.49 -3.80
CA LYS A 98 18.33 6.52 -3.69
C LYS A 98 18.45 5.59 -4.88
N SER A 99 17.65 5.79 -5.92
CA SER A 99 17.60 4.94 -7.09
C SER A 99 17.80 5.76 -8.35
N GLU A 100 18.42 5.16 -9.37
CA GLU A 100 18.48 5.76 -10.70
C GLU A 100 17.15 5.50 -11.42
N THR A 101 16.38 6.57 -11.68
CA THR A 101 14.99 6.49 -12.14
C THR A 101 14.67 7.51 -13.22
N PRO A 102 15.33 7.46 -14.38
CA PRO A 102 15.18 8.47 -15.44
C PRO A 102 13.76 8.56 -16.00
N PHE A 103 12.98 7.49 -15.99
CA PHE A 103 11.57 7.52 -16.41
C PHE A 103 10.71 8.27 -15.40
N PHE A 104 10.82 7.99 -14.11
CA PHE A 104 10.11 8.74 -13.09
C PHE A 104 10.54 10.22 -13.03
N ASP A 105 11.82 10.52 -13.24
CA ASP A 105 12.31 11.89 -13.33
C ASP A 105 11.69 12.65 -14.50
N LYS A 106 11.50 11.95 -15.65
CA LYS A 106 10.77 12.50 -16.77
C LYS A 106 9.31 12.74 -16.45
N LEU A 107 8.63 11.80 -15.75
CA LEU A 107 7.23 11.99 -15.34
C LEU A 107 7.06 13.18 -14.39
N LYS A 108 8.01 13.40 -13.47
CA LYS A 108 8.03 14.60 -12.61
C LYS A 108 8.13 15.89 -13.42
N THR A 109 8.97 15.89 -14.45
CA THR A 109 9.19 17.08 -15.28
C THR A 109 7.99 17.38 -16.18
N ASP A 110 7.40 16.35 -16.77
CA ASP A 110 6.36 16.47 -17.80
C ASP A 110 4.95 16.49 -17.22
N GLY A 111 4.78 16.12 -15.95
CA GLY A 111 3.48 15.92 -15.33
C GLY A 111 3.36 16.47 -13.90
N GLY A 112 2.37 15.96 -13.19
CA GLY A 112 2.17 16.19 -11.75
C GLY A 112 2.60 14.98 -10.92
N GLU A 113 3.11 15.23 -9.71
CA GLU A 113 3.58 14.16 -8.83
C GLU A 113 3.39 14.50 -7.35
N THR A 114 3.40 13.47 -6.50
CA THR A 114 3.62 13.61 -5.06
C THR A 114 4.24 12.32 -4.49
N ASN A 115 5.09 12.48 -3.51
CA ASN A 115 5.60 11.39 -2.67
C ASN A 115 4.85 11.25 -1.33
N LYS A 116 3.72 11.94 -1.19
CA LYS A 116 2.87 11.99 0.00
C LYS A 116 1.49 11.35 -0.25
N MET A 117 1.44 10.27 -1.04
CA MET A 117 0.20 9.52 -1.19
C MET A 117 -0.16 8.86 0.14
N ARG A 118 -1.38 9.16 0.63
CA ARG A 118 -1.91 8.64 1.87
C ARG A 118 -2.79 7.42 1.61
N PRO A 119 -2.35 6.22 2.02
CA PRO A 119 -3.18 5.03 1.92
C PRO A 119 -4.31 5.03 2.93
N SER A 120 -5.43 4.39 2.58
CA SER A 120 -6.52 4.12 3.51
C SER A 120 -6.11 3.06 4.53
N PHE A 121 -6.62 3.16 5.77
CA PHE A 121 -6.41 2.11 6.78
C PHE A 121 -7.31 0.88 6.47
N PRO A 122 -6.80 -0.34 6.63
CA PRO A 122 -5.40 -0.68 6.89
C PRO A 122 -4.56 -0.51 5.63
N CYS A 123 -3.29 -0.10 5.79
CA CYS A 123 -2.37 0.08 4.67
C CYS A 123 -1.90 -1.29 4.16
N LEU A 124 -2.84 -2.10 3.69
CA LEU A 124 -2.69 -3.46 3.16
C LEU A 124 -3.04 -3.50 1.68
N THR A 125 -2.50 -4.47 0.96
CA THR A 125 -2.63 -4.57 -0.50
C THR A 125 -4.08 -4.62 -0.97
N PHE A 126 -4.87 -5.56 -0.47
CA PHE A 126 -6.25 -5.76 -0.96
C PHE A 126 -7.20 -4.63 -0.57
N PRO A 127 -7.20 -4.13 0.69
CA PRO A 127 -7.98 -2.95 1.06
C PRO A 127 -7.63 -1.71 0.22
N ALA A 128 -6.33 -1.44 0.00
CA ALA A 128 -5.88 -0.30 -0.79
C ALA A 128 -6.35 -0.38 -2.25
N HIS A 129 -6.15 -1.54 -2.90
CA HIS A 129 -6.61 -1.76 -4.28
C HIS A 129 -8.13 -1.69 -4.41
N ALA A 130 -8.87 -2.22 -3.43
CA ALA A 130 -10.33 -2.11 -3.40
C ALA A 130 -10.76 -0.65 -3.24
N THR A 131 -10.13 0.12 -2.34
CA THR A 131 -10.39 1.55 -2.16
C THR A 131 -10.14 2.34 -3.44
N MET A 132 -8.98 2.14 -4.09
CA MET A 132 -8.65 2.80 -5.35
C MET A 132 -9.62 2.44 -6.47
N ALA A 133 -9.96 1.16 -6.60
CA ALA A 133 -10.85 0.69 -7.68
C ALA A 133 -12.31 1.13 -7.50
N THR A 134 -12.80 1.28 -6.27
CA THR A 134 -14.22 1.58 -6.00
C THR A 134 -14.50 3.02 -5.59
N GLY A 135 -13.49 3.76 -5.13
CA GLY A 135 -13.65 5.10 -4.57
C GLY A 135 -14.44 5.15 -3.27
N VAL A 136 -14.56 4.02 -2.54
CA VAL A 136 -15.21 3.96 -1.23
C VAL A 136 -14.28 3.32 -0.19
N THR A 137 -14.64 3.46 1.07
CA THR A 137 -13.85 3.04 2.23
C THR A 137 -14.04 1.56 2.58
N PRO A 138 -13.14 0.93 3.36
CA PRO A 138 -13.18 -0.48 3.72
C PRO A 138 -14.49 -0.96 4.36
N ASP A 139 -15.14 -0.13 5.16
CA ASP A 139 -16.45 -0.42 5.74
C ASP A 139 -17.56 -0.58 4.68
N LYS A 140 -17.41 0.03 3.50
CA LYS A 140 -18.37 0.00 2.40
C LYS A 140 -18.04 -1.06 1.36
N HIS A 141 -16.77 -1.14 0.90
CA HIS A 141 -16.40 -2.15 -0.08
C HIS A 141 -16.15 -3.53 0.55
N GLY A 142 -16.06 -3.62 1.88
CA GLY A 142 -16.00 -4.87 2.63
C GLY A 142 -14.64 -5.58 2.63
N ILE A 143 -13.62 -5.05 1.99
CA ILE A 143 -12.27 -5.62 1.98
C ILE A 143 -11.47 -4.98 3.12
N VAL A 144 -11.52 -5.60 4.28
CA VAL A 144 -10.92 -5.04 5.52
C VAL A 144 -9.51 -5.58 5.81
N SER A 145 -9.04 -6.55 5.02
CA SER A 145 -7.70 -7.14 5.17
C SER A 145 -7.36 -7.93 3.90
N ASP A 146 -6.11 -8.36 3.76
CA ASP A 146 -5.68 -9.34 2.74
C ASP A 146 -6.19 -10.75 3.07
N ARG A 147 -6.59 -10.99 4.32
CA ARG A 147 -7.34 -12.18 4.78
C ARG A 147 -8.68 -11.74 5.34
N ILE A 148 -9.76 -12.35 4.88
CA ILE A 148 -11.13 -11.93 5.21
C ILE A 148 -11.90 -13.10 5.80
N ARG A 149 -12.56 -12.88 6.95
CA ARG A 149 -13.58 -13.78 7.45
C ARG A 149 -14.93 -13.36 6.86
N THR A 150 -15.56 -14.27 6.13
CA THR A 150 -16.91 -14.05 5.56
C THR A 150 -18.00 -14.20 6.64
N GLY A 151 -19.21 -13.73 6.34
CA GLY A 151 -20.35 -13.83 7.25
C GLY A 151 -20.69 -15.27 7.68
N VAL A 152 -20.31 -16.28 6.86
CA VAL A 152 -20.45 -17.71 7.21
C VAL A 152 -19.26 -18.28 7.99
N GLY A 153 -18.30 -17.43 8.39
CA GLY A 153 -17.14 -17.83 9.18
C GLY A 153 -15.99 -18.44 8.39
N GLN A 154 -16.06 -18.52 7.08
CA GLN A 154 -14.95 -18.96 6.24
C GLN A 154 -13.87 -17.88 6.16
N ILE A 155 -12.61 -18.28 6.32
CA ILE A 155 -11.45 -17.38 6.09
C ILE A 155 -10.97 -17.56 4.66
N VAL A 156 -10.89 -16.46 3.91
CA VAL A 156 -10.37 -16.40 2.55
C VAL A 156 -9.08 -15.58 2.59
N ASP A 157 -8.00 -16.19 2.14
CA ASP A 157 -6.68 -15.55 2.04
C ASP A 157 -6.50 -15.00 0.62
N LYS A 158 -6.03 -13.76 0.50
CA LYS A 158 -5.79 -13.07 -0.77
C LYS A 158 -6.92 -13.31 -1.78
N PRO A 159 -8.12 -12.78 -1.51
CA PRO A 159 -9.32 -13.13 -2.28
C PRO A 159 -9.18 -12.70 -3.74
N ALA A 160 -9.28 -13.68 -4.65
CA ALA A 160 -9.31 -13.43 -6.09
C ALA A 160 -10.75 -13.15 -6.62
N ASP A 161 -11.76 -13.53 -5.85
CA ASP A 161 -13.15 -13.46 -6.25
C ASP A 161 -13.72 -12.05 -6.11
N GLY A 162 -14.05 -11.44 -7.25
CA GLY A 162 -14.67 -10.11 -7.32
C GLY A 162 -16.03 -10.02 -6.61
N ALA A 163 -16.74 -11.14 -6.39
CA ALA A 163 -18.00 -11.16 -5.65
C ALA A 163 -17.83 -10.79 -4.15
N LEU A 164 -16.61 -10.84 -3.62
CA LEU A 164 -16.33 -10.38 -2.27
C LEU A 164 -16.28 -8.86 -2.14
N LEU A 165 -16.13 -8.14 -3.26
CA LEU A 165 -16.13 -6.69 -3.34
C LEU A 165 -17.59 -6.19 -3.34
N LEU A 166 -17.96 -5.45 -2.28
CA LEU A 166 -19.35 -5.01 -2.07
C LEU A 166 -19.67 -3.65 -2.71
N ALA A 167 -18.75 -3.09 -3.48
CA ALA A 167 -18.92 -1.85 -4.21
C ALA A 167 -18.46 -2.01 -5.67
N GLU A 168 -19.06 -1.23 -6.57
CA GLU A 168 -18.77 -1.32 -8.01
C GLU A 168 -17.35 -0.81 -8.32
N PRO A 169 -16.47 -1.64 -8.91
CA PRO A 169 -15.13 -1.24 -9.27
C PRO A 169 -15.09 -0.47 -10.59
N ILE A 170 -14.04 0.29 -10.82
CA ILE A 170 -13.85 1.16 -11.97
C ILE A 170 -13.94 0.43 -13.32
N TRP A 171 -13.48 -0.82 -13.43
CA TRP A 171 -13.59 -1.59 -14.67
C TRP A 171 -15.06 -1.91 -15.04
N THR A 172 -15.90 -2.18 -14.04
CA THR A 172 -17.36 -2.35 -14.25
C THR A 172 -18.01 -1.00 -14.57
N THR A 173 -17.66 0.07 -13.83
CA THR A 173 -18.16 1.44 -14.07
C THR A 173 -17.83 1.90 -15.49
N ALA A 174 -16.61 1.66 -15.95
CA ALA A 174 -16.13 2.02 -17.27
C ALA A 174 -16.83 1.21 -18.36
N THR A 175 -16.88 -0.12 -18.23
CA THR A 175 -17.53 -1.00 -19.20
C THR A 175 -19.01 -0.69 -19.35
N ARG A 176 -19.73 -0.47 -18.24
CA ARG A 176 -21.14 -0.08 -18.25
C ARG A 176 -21.40 1.24 -19.00
N GLN A 177 -20.41 2.10 -19.09
CA GLN A 177 -20.47 3.36 -19.82
C GLN A 177 -19.76 3.32 -21.18
N GLY A 178 -19.53 2.12 -21.73
CA GLY A 178 -19.02 1.92 -23.07
C GLY A 178 -17.51 2.09 -23.25
N ILE A 179 -16.74 2.09 -22.15
CA ILE A 179 -15.29 2.13 -22.18
C ILE A 179 -14.74 0.71 -22.19
N ALA A 180 -14.06 0.31 -23.23
CA ALA A 180 -13.35 -0.97 -23.28
C ALA A 180 -12.13 -0.95 -22.32
N THR A 181 -12.03 -1.98 -21.46
CA THR A 181 -11.07 -2.05 -20.37
C THR A 181 -10.21 -3.30 -20.43
N LEU A 182 -8.92 -3.17 -20.02
CA LEU A 182 -8.01 -4.26 -19.73
C LEU A 182 -7.59 -4.17 -18.27
N VAL A 183 -7.71 -5.27 -17.51
CA VAL A 183 -7.26 -5.33 -16.12
C VAL A 183 -6.31 -6.51 -15.93
N HIS A 184 -5.08 -6.22 -15.50
CA HIS A 184 -4.03 -7.21 -15.34
C HIS A 184 -3.50 -7.20 -13.91
N ASP A 185 -3.62 -8.33 -13.19
CA ASP A 185 -3.14 -8.58 -11.82
C ASP A 185 -3.67 -7.62 -10.74
N TRP A 186 -4.70 -6.82 -11.02
CA TRP A 186 -5.34 -6.03 -9.98
C TRP A 186 -6.10 -6.94 -9.01
N PRO A 187 -5.88 -6.85 -7.69
CA PRO A 187 -6.60 -7.66 -6.72
C PRO A 187 -8.11 -7.62 -6.89
N LEU A 188 -8.78 -8.77 -6.76
CA LEU A 188 -10.23 -8.92 -6.91
C LEU A 188 -10.75 -8.78 -8.36
N SER A 189 -9.87 -8.72 -9.35
CA SER A 189 -10.26 -8.65 -10.76
C SER A 189 -10.23 -9.98 -11.50
N GLN A 190 -9.71 -11.06 -10.88
CA GLN A 190 -9.44 -12.33 -11.55
C GLN A 190 -10.71 -13.14 -11.84
N LYS A 191 -11.71 -13.09 -10.95
CA LYS A 191 -13.01 -13.77 -11.15
C LYS A 191 -14.12 -12.73 -11.20
N GLN A 192 -14.28 -12.13 -12.38
CA GLN A 192 -15.34 -11.15 -12.59
C GLN A 192 -16.64 -11.85 -12.91
N THR A 193 -17.56 -11.80 -11.95
CA THR A 193 -18.93 -12.32 -12.08
C THR A 193 -19.91 -11.15 -12.07
N GLY A 194 -20.99 -11.26 -12.83
CA GLY A 194 -22.01 -10.23 -12.93
C GLY A 194 -21.99 -9.49 -14.26
N ASP A 195 -22.79 -8.43 -14.36
CA ASP A 195 -22.94 -7.62 -15.56
C ASP A 195 -21.73 -6.67 -15.73
N ASN A 196 -21.34 -6.43 -16.96
CA ASN A 196 -20.28 -5.49 -17.34
C ASN A 196 -18.87 -5.80 -16.78
N PRO A 197 -18.34 -7.02 -16.97
CA PRO A 197 -16.94 -7.30 -16.67
C PRO A 197 -16.02 -6.46 -17.55
N ALA A 198 -14.74 -6.33 -17.18
CA ALA A 198 -13.72 -5.79 -18.07
C ALA A 198 -13.69 -6.58 -19.39
N ALA A 199 -13.41 -5.90 -20.51
CA ALA A 199 -13.31 -6.57 -21.81
C ALA A 199 -12.22 -7.64 -21.82
N HIS A 200 -11.13 -7.39 -21.10
CA HIS A 200 -10.03 -8.33 -20.90
C HIS A 200 -9.55 -8.28 -19.46
N PHE A 201 -9.36 -9.44 -18.86
CA PHE A 201 -8.77 -9.61 -17.52
C PHE A 201 -8.06 -10.96 -17.43
N LEU A 202 -7.20 -11.12 -16.43
CA LEU A 202 -6.56 -12.41 -16.15
C LEU A 202 -7.39 -13.20 -15.15
N ASP A 203 -7.64 -14.48 -15.43
CA ASP A 203 -8.37 -15.40 -14.55
C ASP A 203 -7.56 -15.83 -13.33
N SER A 204 -6.23 -15.78 -13.40
CA SER A 204 -5.34 -16.23 -12.35
C SER A 204 -4.15 -15.28 -12.19
N TYR A 205 -3.78 -15.09 -10.92
CA TYR A 205 -2.60 -14.36 -10.53
C TYR A 205 -1.38 -15.29 -10.46
N ASP A 206 -0.25 -14.83 -11.03
CA ASP A 206 1.03 -15.53 -10.98
C ASP A 206 2.00 -14.77 -10.06
N PRO A 207 2.29 -15.26 -8.85
CA PRO A 207 3.17 -14.58 -7.90
C PRO A 207 4.65 -14.54 -8.35
N GLU A 208 5.06 -15.42 -9.26
CA GLU A 208 6.45 -15.49 -9.75
C GLU A 208 6.69 -14.58 -10.97
N SER A 209 5.63 -14.02 -11.53
CA SER A 209 5.73 -13.11 -12.68
C SER A 209 6.48 -11.83 -12.29
N THR A 210 7.44 -11.40 -13.11
CA THR A 210 8.14 -10.13 -12.91
C THR A 210 7.34 -8.95 -13.47
N ASP A 211 7.67 -7.73 -13.06
CA ASP A 211 7.03 -6.51 -13.59
C ASP A 211 7.19 -6.41 -15.10
N GLU A 212 8.37 -6.75 -15.65
CA GLU A 212 8.60 -6.77 -17.09
C GLU A 212 7.68 -7.76 -17.81
N VAL A 213 7.49 -8.96 -17.25
CA VAL A 213 6.58 -9.98 -17.80
C VAL A 213 5.14 -9.51 -17.76
N ARG A 214 4.71 -8.86 -16.68
CA ARG A 214 3.35 -8.28 -16.54
C ARG A 214 3.10 -7.19 -17.59
N LEU A 215 4.04 -6.27 -17.76
CA LEU A 215 3.95 -5.20 -18.75
C LEU A 215 3.89 -5.77 -20.18
N ASN A 216 4.72 -6.76 -20.48
CA ASN A 216 4.74 -7.39 -21.81
C ASN A 216 3.43 -8.12 -22.12
N LYS A 217 2.89 -8.92 -21.16
CA LYS A 217 1.60 -9.61 -21.32
C LYS A 217 0.46 -8.61 -21.54
N ALA A 218 0.43 -7.50 -20.78
CA ALA A 218 -0.59 -6.47 -20.96
C ALA A 218 -0.48 -5.79 -22.34
N LEU A 219 0.71 -5.53 -22.82
CA LEU A 219 0.94 -4.96 -24.16
C LEU A 219 0.52 -5.93 -25.28
N GLU A 220 0.82 -7.22 -25.14
CA GLU A 220 0.37 -8.26 -26.08
C GLU A 220 -1.16 -8.32 -26.13
N GLN A 221 -1.84 -8.30 -24.98
CA GLN A 221 -3.29 -8.27 -24.91
C GLN A 221 -3.87 -6.99 -25.53
N TRP A 222 -3.24 -5.85 -25.29
CA TRP A 222 -3.64 -4.58 -25.90
C TRP A 222 -3.51 -4.59 -27.41
N ARG A 223 -2.40 -5.13 -27.96
CA ARG A 223 -2.22 -5.35 -29.41
C ARG A 223 -3.29 -6.24 -30.00
N ALA A 224 -3.56 -7.37 -29.36
CA ALA A 224 -4.60 -8.31 -29.79
C ALA A 224 -5.99 -7.65 -29.84
N SER A 225 -6.33 -6.86 -28.82
CA SER A 225 -7.60 -6.11 -28.74
C SER A 225 -7.72 -5.00 -29.80
N SER A 226 -6.60 -4.50 -30.30
CA SER A 226 -6.57 -3.41 -31.29
C SER A 226 -6.59 -3.91 -32.75
N GLY A 227 -6.67 -5.21 -32.98
CA GLY A 227 -6.64 -5.83 -34.30
C GLY A 227 -5.22 -5.91 -34.91
N GLY A 228 -4.18 -5.69 -34.13
CA GLY A 228 -2.79 -5.90 -34.49
C GLY A 228 -2.41 -7.37 -34.48
N ALA A 229 -1.67 -7.85 -35.48
CA ALA A 229 -1.05 -9.17 -35.42
C ALA A 229 -0.02 -9.20 -34.30
N ALA A 230 -0.04 -10.25 -33.46
CA ALA A 230 1.02 -10.45 -32.47
C ALA A 230 2.38 -10.51 -33.20
N PRO A 231 3.44 -9.86 -32.68
CA PRO A 231 4.77 -10.00 -33.23
C PRO A 231 5.16 -11.48 -33.21
N ALA A 232 5.77 -11.97 -34.29
CA ALA A 232 6.25 -13.33 -34.40
C ALA A 232 7.19 -13.61 -33.20
N ALA A 233 6.85 -14.61 -32.40
CA ALA A 233 7.67 -15.00 -31.25
C ALA A 233 9.11 -15.24 -31.70
N ALA A 234 10.05 -14.60 -31.02
CA ALA A 234 11.45 -14.96 -31.12
C ALA A 234 11.63 -16.42 -30.70
N PRO A 235 12.49 -17.20 -31.35
CA PRO A 235 12.65 -18.61 -31.03
C PRO A 235 13.13 -18.77 -29.59
N ALA A 236 12.30 -19.37 -28.74
CA ALA A 236 12.64 -19.74 -27.38
C ALA A 236 13.50 -21.00 -27.39
N ASP A 237 14.78 -20.84 -27.10
CA ASP A 237 15.61 -21.97 -26.67
C ASP A 237 15.25 -22.29 -25.22
N GLY A 238 14.59 -23.41 -25.01
CA GLY A 238 14.35 -23.96 -23.68
C GLY A 238 12.92 -24.44 -23.45
N ALA A 239 12.72 -25.75 -23.46
CA ALA A 239 11.48 -26.42 -23.24
C ALA A 239 10.86 -26.09 -21.87
N ALA A 240 9.74 -25.42 -21.84
CA ALA A 240 8.80 -25.34 -20.73
C ALA A 240 7.42 -25.83 -21.19
N SER A 241 6.77 -26.60 -20.33
CA SER A 241 5.55 -27.37 -20.55
C SER A 241 4.39 -26.52 -21.06
N ALA A 242 3.82 -26.95 -22.17
CA ALA A 242 2.59 -26.44 -22.74
C ALA A 242 1.39 -26.91 -21.92
N ASP A 243 0.91 -26.09 -20.99
CA ASP A 243 -0.41 -26.21 -20.36
C ASP A 243 -0.86 -24.90 -19.68
N ALA A 244 -0.70 -23.79 -20.35
CA ALA A 244 -1.40 -22.56 -20.00
C ALA A 244 -1.92 -21.91 -21.28
N ALA A 245 -2.87 -22.59 -21.93
CA ALA A 245 -3.69 -21.96 -22.94
C ALA A 245 -4.61 -20.95 -22.22
N ALA A 246 -4.37 -19.66 -22.43
CA ALA A 246 -5.30 -18.61 -22.04
C ALA A 246 -6.68 -18.96 -22.59
N SER A 247 -7.63 -19.27 -21.73
CA SER A 247 -9.04 -19.37 -22.08
C SER A 247 -9.59 -17.95 -22.29
N ALA A 248 -9.31 -17.38 -23.45
CA ALA A 248 -10.05 -16.22 -23.90
C ALA A 248 -11.47 -16.71 -24.28
N ASP A 249 -12.44 -16.48 -23.41
CA ASP A 249 -13.83 -16.70 -23.73
C ASP A 249 -14.28 -15.61 -24.73
N PRO A 250 -14.71 -15.97 -25.96
CA PRO A 250 -15.08 -14.99 -26.98
C PRO A 250 -16.43 -14.30 -26.78
N ALA A 251 -17.04 -14.41 -25.58
CA ALA A 251 -18.40 -13.94 -25.31
C ALA A 251 -18.49 -12.49 -24.77
N ALA A 252 -17.41 -11.78 -24.54
CA ALA A 252 -17.45 -10.42 -24.00
C ALA A 252 -17.30 -9.34 -25.08
N SER A 253 -18.15 -9.31 -26.08
CA SER A 253 -18.26 -8.19 -27.02
C SER A 253 -19.38 -7.23 -26.62
N ALA A 254 -19.29 -6.60 -25.46
CA ALA A 254 -20.07 -5.41 -25.12
C ALA A 254 -19.11 -4.20 -25.09
N GLY A 255 -18.72 -3.71 -26.25
CA GLY A 255 -17.85 -2.56 -26.41
C GLY A 255 -16.84 -2.76 -27.54
N GLY A 256 -17.31 -2.88 -28.78
CA GLY A 256 -16.45 -3.09 -29.97
C GLY A 256 -15.56 -1.91 -30.33
N GLY A 257 -14.80 -1.37 -29.37
CA GLY A 257 -13.89 -0.26 -29.55
C GLY A 257 -12.50 -0.58 -28.98
N LYS A 258 -11.49 0.22 -29.39
CA LYS A 258 -10.15 0.15 -28.82
C LYS A 258 -10.15 0.42 -27.32
N LEU A 259 -9.24 -0.20 -26.59
CA LEU A 259 -9.11 -0.03 -25.13
C LEU A 259 -8.88 1.45 -24.77
N ARG A 260 -9.53 1.89 -23.70
CA ARG A 260 -9.38 3.25 -23.18
C ARG A 260 -9.03 3.29 -21.67
N LEU A 261 -9.17 2.15 -20.97
CA LEU A 261 -8.67 1.98 -19.62
C LEU A 261 -7.83 0.72 -19.54
N ILE A 262 -6.57 0.86 -19.22
CA ILE A 262 -5.62 -0.23 -19.02
C ILE A 262 -5.14 -0.17 -17.57
N MET A 263 -5.43 -1.20 -16.78
CA MET A 263 -5.06 -1.27 -15.38
C MET A 263 -4.07 -2.41 -15.14
N LEU A 264 -2.97 -2.10 -14.44
CA LEU A 264 -1.92 -3.05 -14.11
C LEU A 264 -1.51 -2.92 -12.64
N ARG A 265 -1.07 -4.04 -12.06
CA ARG A 265 -0.34 -4.05 -10.80
C ARG A 265 1.06 -4.59 -11.01
N LEU A 266 2.06 -3.89 -10.49
CA LEU A 266 3.47 -4.28 -10.45
C LEU A 266 3.86 -4.56 -8.99
N GLU A 267 4.78 -5.52 -8.77
CA GLU A 267 5.05 -6.04 -7.43
C GLU A 267 6.52 -6.22 -7.07
N ASP A 268 7.43 -6.09 -8.02
CA ASP A 268 8.84 -6.45 -7.78
C ASP A 268 9.43 -5.64 -6.63
N ILE A 269 9.08 -4.35 -6.52
CA ILE A 269 9.54 -3.48 -5.43
C ILE A 269 9.05 -4.00 -4.07
N ALA A 270 7.74 -4.31 -3.94
CA ALA A 270 7.19 -4.86 -2.71
C ALA A 270 7.82 -6.21 -2.37
N ARG A 271 7.97 -7.10 -3.37
CA ARG A 271 8.53 -8.44 -3.18
C ARG A 271 9.97 -8.36 -2.66
N GLN A 272 10.83 -7.55 -3.27
CA GLN A 272 12.20 -7.39 -2.82
C GLN A 272 12.26 -6.70 -1.44
N GLY A 273 11.43 -5.68 -1.23
CA GLY A 273 11.35 -4.97 0.05
C GLY A 273 10.85 -5.84 1.20
N LEU A 274 9.95 -6.80 0.94
CA LEU A 274 9.51 -7.78 1.94
C LEU A 274 10.62 -8.79 2.26
N ILE A 275 11.25 -9.36 1.24
CA ILE A 275 12.23 -10.44 1.39
C ILE A 275 13.55 -9.94 1.98
N HIS A 276 14.07 -8.82 1.50
CA HIS A 276 15.40 -8.32 1.85
C HIS A 276 15.37 -7.14 2.84
N GLY A 277 14.22 -6.50 2.96
CA GLY A 277 14.01 -5.29 3.76
C GLY A 277 13.89 -4.05 2.89
N PRO A 278 13.11 -3.05 3.35
CA PRO A 278 12.80 -1.85 2.59
C PRO A 278 14.00 -0.97 2.22
N ARG A 279 15.14 -1.17 2.87
CA ARG A 279 16.38 -0.41 2.63
C ARG A 279 17.51 -1.26 2.04
N ALA A 280 17.22 -2.48 1.64
CA ALA A 280 18.20 -3.36 1.03
C ALA A 280 18.57 -2.90 -0.40
N ASP A 281 19.77 -3.22 -0.83
CA ASP A 281 20.23 -2.91 -2.18
C ASP A 281 19.37 -3.60 -3.24
N GLU A 282 18.86 -4.79 -2.96
CA GLU A 282 17.95 -5.54 -3.81
C GLU A 282 16.63 -4.79 -4.04
N THR A 283 16.14 -4.09 -3.01
CA THR A 283 14.93 -3.25 -3.11
C THR A 283 15.17 -2.03 -4.00
N PHE A 284 16.29 -1.33 -3.83
CA PHE A 284 16.63 -0.21 -4.71
C PHE A 284 16.95 -0.66 -6.15
N ALA A 285 17.55 -1.82 -6.32
CA ALA A 285 17.73 -2.43 -7.63
C ALA A 285 16.40 -2.74 -8.33
N ALA A 286 15.39 -3.20 -7.57
CA ALA A 286 14.05 -3.41 -8.09
C ALA A 286 13.39 -2.08 -8.54
N VAL A 287 13.56 -1.00 -7.78
CA VAL A 287 13.06 0.34 -8.19
C VAL A 287 13.65 0.75 -9.55
N THR A 288 14.97 0.63 -9.71
CA THR A 288 15.64 0.94 -10.98
C THR A 288 15.20 0.01 -12.12
N ALA A 289 14.99 -1.28 -11.82
CA ALA A 289 14.52 -2.24 -12.83
C ALA A 289 13.08 -1.96 -13.28
N THR A 290 12.19 -1.64 -12.34
CA THR A 290 10.79 -1.24 -12.64
C THR A 290 10.76 0.05 -13.45
N ASP A 291 11.57 1.06 -13.11
CA ASP A 291 11.72 2.30 -13.90
C ASP A 291 12.07 2.02 -15.35
N LYS A 292 13.09 1.18 -15.57
CA LYS A 292 13.53 0.79 -16.92
C LYS A 292 12.46 0.00 -17.67
N ALA A 293 11.77 -0.91 -17.00
CA ALA A 293 10.70 -1.70 -17.62
C ALA A 293 9.53 -0.79 -18.06
N LEU A 294 9.16 0.19 -17.24
CA LEU A 294 8.16 1.19 -17.56
C LEU A 294 8.59 2.08 -18.71
N GLN A 295 9.84 2.54 -18.75
CA GLN A 295 10.37 3.31 -19.89
C GLN A 295 10.22 2.51 -21.17
N THR A 296 10.65 1.24 -21.20
CA THR A 296 10.55 0.37 -22.38
C THR A 296 9.09 0.15 -22.82
N PHE A 297 8.20 -0.07 -21.85
CA PHE A 297 6.77 -0.24 -22.10
C PHE A 297 6.16 1.00 -22.74
N PHE A 298 6.38 2.19 -22.18
CA PHE A 298 5.79 3.43 -22.71
C PHE A 298 6.44 3.89 -24.00
N ASP A 299 7.72 3.64 -24.23
CA ASP A 299 8.36 3.88 -25.54
C ASP A 299 7.70 3.02 -26.63
N THR A 300 7.42 1.76 -26.32
CA THR A 300 6.72 0.85 -27.24
C THR A 300 5.27 1.30 -27.46
N VAL A 301 4.54 1.66 -26.41
CA VAL A 301 3.18 2.21 -26.52
C VAL A 301 3.14 3.45 -27.40
N GLN A 302 4.09 4.37 -27.24
CA GLN A 302 4.18 5.57 -28.08
C GLN A 302 4.51 5.24 -29.55
N ALA A 303 5.44 4.33 -29.79
CA ALA A 303 5.80 3.88 -31.13
C ALA A 303 4.62 3.23 -31.87
N GLU A 304 3.76 2.51 -31.17
CA GLU A 304 2.61 1.79 -31.70
C GLU A 304 1.28 2.54 -31.52
N TRP A 305 1.30 3.79 -31.06
CA TRP A 305 0.12 4.54 -30.61
C TRP A 305 -1.03 4.54 -31.62
N THR A 306 -0.73 4.76 -32.89
CA THR A 306 -1.73 4.78 -33.97
C THR A 306 -2.46 3.45 -34.14
N THR A 307 -1.81 2.33 -33.78
CA THR A 307 -2.39 1.00 -33.80
C THR A 307 -3.17 0.72 -32.55
N LEU A 308 -2.61 1.07 -31.38
CA LEU A 308 -3.17 0.74 -30.08
C LEU A 308 -4.38 1.61 -29.70
N ALA A 309 -4.30 2.92 -29.96
CA ALA A 309 -5.25 3.89 -29.46
C ALA A 309 -6.33 4.28 -30.51
N PRO A 310 -7.47 4.83 -30.06
CA PRO A 310 -8.42 5.50 -30.96
C PRO A 310 -7.76 6.67 -31.69
N PRO A 311 -8.30 7.10 -32.85
CA PRO A 311 -7.79 8.28 -33.57
C PRO A 311 -7.82 9.53 -32.66
N ASN A 312 -6.76 10.32 -32.74
CA ASN A 312 -6.56 11.56 -31.97
C ASN A 312 -6.62 11.38 -30.44
N ALA A 313 -6.42 10.16 -29.94
CA ALA A 313 -6.44 9.90 -28.52
C ALA A 313 -5.23 10.52 -27.80
N ASN A 314 -5.45 10.91 -26.54
CA ASN A 314 -4.42 11.38 -25.62
C ASN A 314 -4.05 10.25 -24.65
N LEU A 315 -2.76 9.94 -24.54
CA LEU A 315 -2.26 9.01 -23.53
C LEU A 315 -2.24 9.70 -22.15
N VAL A 316 -2.81 9.06 -21.16
CA VAL A 316 -2.68 9.46 -19.75
C VAL A 316 -1.96 8.33 -19.00
N ILE A 317 -0.85 8.67 -18.39
CA ILE A 317 -0.05 7.78 -17.53
C ILE A 317 -0.38 8.13 -16.08
N PHE A 318 -1.07 7.22 -15.39
CA PHE A 318 -1.42 7.37 -14.00
C PHE A 318 -0.74 6.26 -13.19
N ILE A 319 0.31 6.60 -12.44
CA ILE A 319 1.03 5.67 -11.59
C ILE A 319 0.69 5.98 -10.14
N THR A 320 0.31 4.95 -9.40
CA THR A 320 -0.10 5.03 -7.99
C THR A 320 0.58 3.97 -7.16
N THR A 321 0.49 4.10 -5.85
CA THR A 321 0.97 3.11 -4.89
C THR A 321 -0.19 2.64 -4.01
N ASP A 322 -0.16 1.39 -3.57
CA ASP A 322 -1.11 0.86 -2.58
C ASP A 322 -0.71 1.26 -1.15
N HIS A 323 0.53 1.04 -0.77
CA HIS A 323 1.14 1.43 0.50
C HIS A 323 2.67 1.41 0.39
N GLY A 324 3.35 2.00 1.37
CA GLY A 324 4.79 1.84 1.51
C GLY A 324 5.17 0.59 2.32
N LEU A 325 6.43 0.52 2.77
CA LEU A 325 6.98 -0.58 3.55
C LEU A 325 7.78 -0.03 4.75
N ALA A 326 7.68 -0.70 5.90
CA ALA A 326 8.50 -0.43 7.07
C ALA A 326 9.46 -1.61 7.34
N GLU A 327 10.59 -1.36 7.97
CA GLU A 327 11.49 -2.40 8.44
C GLU A 327 10.80 -3.23 9.51
N LEU A 328 10.99 -4.54 9.46
CA LEU A 328 10.44 -5.49 10.42
C LEU A 328 11.51 -5.90 11.42
N ASP A 329 11.23 -5.69 12.70
CA ASP A 329 12.12 -6.05 13.81
C ASP A 329 11.74 -7.39 14.43
N LYS A 330 10.43 -7.68 14.56
CA LYS A 330 9.89 -8.87 15.23
C LYS A 330 8.62 -9.38 14.58
N ASN A 331 8.47 -10.69 14.61
CA ASN A 331 7.20 -11.39 14.34
C ASN A 331 6.45 -11.69 15.63
N VAL A 332 5.12 -11.71 15.55
CA VAL A 332 4.20 -11.97 16.67
C VAL A 332 3.28 -13.13 16.32
N ASN A 333 3.40 -14.24 17.07
CA ASN A 333 2.45 -15.34 16.97
C ASN A 333 1.31 -15.15 17.98
N ILE A 334 0.23 -14.54 17.52
CA ILE A 334 -0.93 -14.21 18.38
C ILE A 334 -1.63 -15.47 18.91
N ALA A 335 -1.68 -16.56 18.14
CA ALA A 335 -2.27 -17.82 18.57
C ALA A 335 -1.48 -18.43 19.75
N HIS A 336 -0.15 -18.40 19.66
CA HIS A 336 0.72 -18.83 20.75
C HIS A 336 0.57 -17.95 22.01
N LEU A 337 0.45 -16.64 21.81
CA LEU A 337 0.24 -15.69 22.93
C LEU A 337 -1.03 -15.94 23.73
N LEU A 338 -2.12 -16.28 23.04
CA LEU A 338 -3.42 -16.55 23.66
C LEU A 338 -3.51 -17.99 24.19
N GLY A 339 -2.77 -18.91 23.60
CA GLY A 339 -2.78 -20.33 23.93
C GLY A 339 -4.04 -21.08 23.47
N ASP A 340 -3.95 -22.40 23.44
CA ASP A 340 -4.97 -23.28 22.87
C ASP A 340 -6.36 -23.12 23.51
N GLU A 341 -6.41 -22.84 24.81
CA GLU A 341 -7.68 -22.72 25.55
C GLU A 341 -8.48 -21.50 25.08
N MET A 342 -7.81 -20.36 24.87
CA MET A 342 -8.47 -19.16 24.38
C MET A 342 -8.78 -19.27 22.87
N MET A 343 -7.88 -19.90 22.11
CA MET A 343 -8.05 -20.09 20.67
C MET A 343 -9.23 -20.99 20.29
N LYS A 344 -9.73 -21.85 21.19
CA LYS A 344 -10.98 -22.58 20.98
C LYS A 344 -12.19 -21.66 20.82
N ASN A 345 -12.14 -20.51 21.47
CA ASN A 345 -13.28 -19.59 21.59
C ASN A 345 -13.11 -18.31 20.76
N ALA A 346 -12.11 -18.23 19.88
CA ALA A 346 -11.91 -17.10 19.00
C ALA A 346 -11.36 -17.54 17.64
N ASP A 347 -11.83 -16.89 16.58
CA ASP A 347 -11.15 -16.89 15.30
C ASP A 347 -10.28 -15.64 15.22
N ILE A 348 -9.04 -15.80 14.79
CA ILE A 348 -8.13 -14.69 14.55
C ILE A 348 -7.75 -14.67 13.08
N VAL A 349 -8.01 -13.54 12.44
CA VAL A 349 -7.66 -13.28 11.06
C VAL A 349 -6.61 -12.18 11.07
N ALA A 350 -5.36 -12.60 11.05
CA ALA A 350 -4.20 -11.71 11.12
C ALA A 350 -3.51 -11.62 9.76
N HIS A 351 -3.09 -10.43 9.39
CA HIS A 351 -2.21 -10.19 8.25
C HIS A 351 -1.34 -8.98 8.55
N ASP A 352 -0.04 -9.18 8.47
CA ASP A 352 0.99 -8.17 8.73
C ASP A 352 0.72 -7.36 10.03
N ALA A 353 0.46 -6.06 9.98
CA ALA A 353 0.29 -5.24 11.18
C ALA A 353 -1.11 -5.29 11.81
N VAL A 354 -2.10 -5.94 11.18
CA VAL A 354 -3.49 -5.89 11.64
C VAL A 354 -4.08 -7.28 11.83
N ALA A 355 -4.79 -7.49 12.96
CA ALA A 355 -5.57 -8.70 13.19
C ALA A 355 -7.00 -8.36 13.63
N ASN A 356 -7.94 -9.15 13.11
CA ASN A 356 -9.34 -9.17 13.53
C ASN A 356 -9.60 -10.40 14.38
N LEU A 357 -10.07 -10.21 15.61
CA LEU A 357 -10.46 -11.28 16.52
C LEU A 357 -11.97 -11.34 16.61
N PHE A 358 -12.53 -12.51 16.36
CA PHE A 358 -13.96 -12.80 16.42
C PHE A 358 -14.22 -13.80 17.55
N PHE A 359 -15.07 -13.45 18.50
CA PHE A 359 -15.46 -14.38 19.56
C PHE A 359 -16.39 -15.46 19.02
N LYS A 360 -16.19 -16.70 19.49
CA LYS A 360 -17.02 -17.85 19.22
C LYS A 360 -17.66 -18.35 20.52
N ASP A 361 -18.83 -18.99 20.39
CA ASP A 361 -19.48 -19.71 21.50
C ASP A 361 -19.62 -18.85 22.76
N LEU A 362 -19.99 -17.58 22.58
CA LEU A 362 -20.21 -16.65 23.68
C LEU A 362 -21.33 -17.17 24.61
N PRO A 363 -21.14 -17.15 25.93
CA PRO A 363 -22.19 -17.49 26.88
C PRO A 363 -23.46 -16.67 26.67
N GLU A 364 -24.61 -17.30 26.81
CA GLU A 364 -25.91 -16.62 26.72
C GLU A 364 -26.16 -15.65 27.87
N ASN A 365 -25.66 -15.98 29.07
CA ASN A 365 -25.76 -15.14 30.22
C ASN A 365 -24.83 -13.93 30.15
N ASP A 366 -25.37 -12.73 30.30
CA ASP A 366 -24.62 -11.46 30.17
C ASP A 366 -23.46 -11.33 31.16
N GLY A 367 -23.61 -11.86 32.36
CA GLY A 367 -22.56 -11.85 33.40
C GLY A 367 -21.38 -12.74 33.00
N GLU A 368 -21.67 -13.96 32.54
CA GLU A 368 -20.68 -14.92 32.07
C GLU A 368 -20.00 -14.43 30.81
N LYS A 369 -20.78 -13.85 29.89
CA LYS A 369 -20.25 -13.21 28.66
C LYS A 369 -19.25 -12.10 28.99
N LYS A 370 -19.56 -11.22 29.92
CA LYS A 370 -18.64 -10.15 30.36
C LYS A 370 -17.35 -10.73 30.95
N ILE A 371 -17.46 -11.75 31.80
CA ILE A 371 -16.28 -12.43 32.37
C ILE A 371 -15.44 -13.06 31.27
N PHE A 372 -16.08 -13.73 30.33
CA PHE A 372 -15.41 -14.37 29.20
C PHE A 372 -14.62 -13.35 28.37
N ILE A 373 -15.27 -12.28 27.91
CA ILE A 373 -14.63 -11.21 27.12
C ILE A 373 -13.50 -10.57 27.92
N SER A 374 -13.71 -10.31 29.22
CA SER A 374 -12.69 -9.71 30.11
C SER A 374 -11.42 -10.54 30.20
N LYS A 375 -11.50 -11.88 30.07
CA LYS A 375 -10.29 -12.73 30.07
C LYS A 375 -9.43 -12.45 28.83
N PHE A 376 -10.06 -12.31 27.65
CA PHE A 376 -9.34 -11.94 26.42
C PHE A 376 -8.75 -10.53 26.53
N ASP A 377 -9.55 -9.56 26.94
CA ASP A 377 -9.09 -8.17 27.07
C ASP A 377 -7.91 -8.06 28.05
N ASN A 378 -7.97 -8.78 29.18
CA ASN A 378 -6.89 -8.83 30.14
C ASN A 378 -5.62 -9.48 29.59
N GLU A 379 -5.74 -10.56 28.81
CA GLU A 379 -4.57 -11.21 28.21
C GLU A 379 -3.93 -10.31 27.16
N LEU A 380 -4.73 -9.72 26.28
CA LEU A 380 -4.27 -8.82 25.23
C LEU A 380 -3.62 -7.55 25.81
N SER A 381 -4.17 -6.99 26.89
CA SER A 381 -3.65 -5.77 27.54
C SER A 381 -2.27 -5.91 28.20
N LYS A 382 -1.79 -7.14 28.41
CA LYS A 382 -0.43 -7.39 28.92
C LYS A 382 0.67 -7.08 27.89
N ARG A 383 0.32 -6.80 26.64
CA ARG A 383 1.24 -6.63 25.52
C ARG A 383 1.35 -5.17 25.13
N ILE A 384 2.58 -4.68 25.04
CA ILE A 384 2.87 -3.27 24.75
C ILE A 384 3.18 -2.99 23.29
N TYR A 385 3.34 -4.04 22.46
CA TYR A 385 3.72 -3.93 21.04
C TYR A 385 2.52 -3.89 20.09
N PHE A 386 1.29 -4.10 20.59
CA PHE A 386 0.07 -3.77 19.86
C PHE A 386 -0.95 -3.08 20.78
N ARG A 387 -1.89 -2.41 20.18
CA ARG A 387 -3.11 -1.96 20.86
C ARG A 387 -4.29 -2.80 20.41
N THR A 388 -5.20 -3.04 21.34
CA THR A 388 -6.45 -3.74 21.11
C THR A 388 -7.56 -2.72 21.14
N LEU A 389 -8.34 -2.64 20.07
CA LEU A 389 -9.45 -1.72 19.92
C LEU A 389 -10.75 -2.50 19.86
N LYS A 390 -11.77 -2.06 20.58
CA LYS A 390 -13.15 -2.50 20.38
C LYS A 390 -13.74 -1.77 19.17
N LYS A 391 -14.87 -2.26 18.67
CA LYS A 391 -15.54 -1.64 17.50
C LYS A 391 -15.86 -0.15 17.74
N GLU A 392 -16.29 0.21 18.95
CA GLU A 392 -16.60 1.57 19.36
C GLU A 392 -15.36 2.47 19.62
N GLU A 393 -14.18 1.87 19.70
CA GLU A 393 -12.90 2.56 19.92
C GLU A 393 -12.11 2.76 18.62
N LEU A 394 -12.61 2.25 17.49
CA LEU A 394 -11.98 2.44 16.19
C LEU A 394 -12.02 3.91 15.77
N PRO A 395 -10.91 4.51 15.35
CA PRO A 395 -10.90 5.88 14.84
C PRO A 395 -11.89 6.03 13.67
N PRO A 396 -12.83 6.98 13.73
CA PRO A 396 -13.82 7.17 12.66
C PRO A 396 -13.19 7.43 11.29
N GLU A 397 -12.04 8.10 11.26
CA GLU A 397 -11.28 8.42 10.04
C GLU A 397 -10.75 7.18 9.32
N TRP A 398 -10.61 6.04 10.01
CA TRP A 398 -10.22 4.80 9.37
C TRP A 398 -11.33 4.21 8.50
N SER A 399 -12.59 4.54 8.78
CA SER A 399 -13.76 4.01 8.05
C SER A 399 -13.67 2.49 7.86
N TYR A 400 -13.32 1.79 8.93
CA TYR A 400 -12.94 0.38 8.92
C TYR A 400 -14.05 -0.56 9.41
N LEU A 401 -15.07 -0.03 10.07
CA LEU A 401 -16.09 -0.82 10.76
C LEU A 401 -17.10 -1.45 9.78
N HIS A 402 -16.77 -2.62 9.24
CA HIS A 402 -17.72 -3.44 8.49
C HIS A 402 -18.46 -4.40 9.43
N PRO A 403 -19.80 -4.53 9.34
CA PRO A 403 -20.62 -5.29 10.31
C PRO A 403 -20.18 -6.74 10.52
N GLU A 404 -19.83 -7.45 9.44
CA GLU A 404 -19.52 -8.88 9.45
C GLU A 404 -18.03 -9.22 9.35
N ARG A 405 -17.22 -8.32 8.77
CA ARG A 405 -15.83 -8.59 8.42
C ARG A 405 -14.82 -7.95 9.37
N THR A 406 -15.25 -6.95 10.14
CA THR A 406 -14.43 -6.37 11.22
C THR A 406 -14.64 -7.15 12.49
N GLY A 407 -13.55 -7.55 13.15
CA GLY A 407 -13.56 -8.36 14.37
C GLY A 407 -14.19 -7.67 15.58
N ASP A 408 -14.57 -8.43 16.60
CA ASP A 408 -15.02 -7.92 17.90
C ASP A 408 -13.90 -7.17 18.62
N ARG A 409 -12.65 -7.49 18.28
CA ARG A 409 -11.43 -6.74 18.60
C ARG A 409 -10.58 -6.58 17.37
N VAL A 410 -10.03 -5.41 17.19
CA VAL A 410 -9.02 -5.11 16.17
C VAL A 410 -7.70 -4.87 16.87
N LEU A 411 -6.71 -5.67 16.53
CA LEU A 411 -5.35 -5.55 17.05
C LEU A 411 -4.50 -4.85 16.00
N VAL A 412 -3.79 -3.81 16.42
CA VAL A 412 -2.91 -3.02 15.53
C VAL A 412 -1.52 -3.00 16.14
N LEU A 413 -0.57 -3.58 15.45
CA LEU A 413 0.83 -3.64 15.86
C LEU A 413 1.52 -2.27 15.72
N LYS A 414 2.50 -2.03 16.55
CA LYS A 414 3.44 -0.92 16.37
C LYS A 414 4.34 -1.19 15.17
N THR A 415 4.78 -0.13 14.52
CA THR A 415 5.77 -0.23 13.42
C THR A 415 6.98 -1.06 13.86
N GLY A 416 7.41 -1.96 12.99
CA GLY A 416 8.49 -2.91 13.26
C GLY A 416 8.01 -4.29 13.74
N TYR A 417 6.71 -4.47 13.99
CA TYR A 417 6.13 -5.77 14.35
C TYR A 417 5.14 -6.25 13.29
N ALA A 418 5.13 -7.53 12.94
CA ALA A 418 4.12 -8.15 12.08
C ALA A 418 3.56 -9.43 12.70
N PHE A 419 2.27 -9.71 12.45
CA PHE A 419 1.68 -11.00 12.79
C PHE A 419 2.18 -12.07 11.84
N ALA A 420 2.60 -13.21 12.40
CA ALA A 420 3.03 -14.37 11.64
C ALA A 420 2.24 -15.62 12.05
N ASP A 421 1.76 -16.36 11.05
CA ASP A 421 0.97 -17.59 11.23
C ASP A 421 1.82 -18.81 11.61
N GLN A 422 3.11 -18.64 11.80
CA GLN A 422 4.01 -19.78 11.91
C GLN A 422 4.00 -20.40 13.28
N LYS A 423 4.24 -21.71 13.28
CA LYS A 423 4.40 -22.58 14.44
C LYS A 423 5.72 -22.31 15.16
N ALA A 424 6.07 -21.04 15.39
CA ALA A 424 7.20 -20.72 16.24
C ALA A 424 6.86 -21.17 17.67
N GLU A 425 7.81 -21.79 18.34
CA GLU A 425 7.68 -22.19 19.74
C GLU A 425 7.62 -20.96 20.66
N GLU A 426 7.99 -19.79 20.14
CA GLU A 426 8.02 -18.52 20.86
C GLU A 426 6.89 -17.60 20.39
N PRO A 427 6.28 -16.82 21.30
CA PRO A 427 5.23 -15.87 20.98
C PRO A 427 5.74 -14.64 20.19
N ILE A 428 7.04 -14.32 20.30
CA ILE A 428 7.75 -13.26 19.59
C ILE A 428 9.07 -13.80 19.13
N PHE A 429 9.41 -13.64 17.86
CA PHE A 429 10.62 -14.17 17.25
C PHE A 429 11.19 -13.22 16.19
N ASP A 430 12.43 -13.41 15.82
CA ASP A 430 13.12 -12.58 14.83
C ASP A 430 12.63 -12.88 13.40
N PRO A 431 12.66 -11.91 12.47
CA PRO A 431 12.23 -12.10 11.09
C PRO A 431 12.95 -13.26 10.39
N GLY A 432 14.24 -13.48 10.69
CA GLY A 432 15.03 -14.59 10.14
C GLY A 432 14.61 -15.98 10.58
N ASP A 433 13.88 -16.10 11.70
CA ASP A 433 13.37 -17.35 12.25
C ASP A 433 11.95 -17.68 11.74
N GLY A 434 11.38 -16.80 10.94
CA GLY A 434 10.03 -16.87 10.40
C GLY A 434 9.98 -17.02 8.88
N PRO A 435 8.94 -16.47 8.22
CA PRO A 435 8.73 -16.55 6.78
C PRO A 435 9.78 -15.82 5.93
N ASN A 436 10.89 -15.41 6.49
CA ASN A 436 11.99 -14.68 5.83
C ASN A 436 11.57 -13.31 5.25
N PHE A 437 10.65 -12.63 5.93
CA PHE A 437 10.30 -11.25 5.56
C PHE A 437 10.94 -10.27 6.52
N PHE A 438 11.62 -9.28 5.96
CA PHE A 438 12.28 -8.18 6.68
C PHE A 438 11.56 -6.83 6.47
N GLY A 439 10.53 -6.81 5.64
CA GLY A 439 9.63 -5.70 5.43
C GLY A 439 8.23 -6.00 5.94
N GLY A 440 7.52 -4.98 6.44
CA GLY A 440 6.15 -5.08 6.93
C GLY A 440 5.32 -3.87 6.51
N PHE A 441 4.00 -4.01 6.53
CA PHE A 441 3.03 -2.98 6.14
C PHE A 441 1.74 -3.09 6.97
N GLY A 442 0.69 -2.35 6.61
CA GLY A 442 -0.59 -2.39 7.34
C GLY A 442 -0.69 -1.41 8.52
N TYR A 443 0.38 -0.70 8.86
CA TYR A 443 0.37 0.28 9.94
C TYR A 443 -0.46 1.52 9.56
N PRO A 444 -1.11 2.19 10.55
CA PRO A 444 -1.73 3.47 10.30
C PRO A 444 -0.69 4.49 9.80
N VAL A 445 -1.02 5.23 8.75
CA VAL A 445 -0.08 6.19 8.15
C VAL A 445 0.30 7.30 9.13
N GLU A 446 -0.59 7.65 10.06
CA GLU A 446 -0.34 8.61 11.13
C GLU A 446 0.74 8.15 12.12
N GLU A 447 0.95 6.84 12.24
CA GLU A 447 1.94 6.24 13.11
C GLU A 447 3.21 5.84 12.36
N SER A 448 3.11 5.69 11.05
CA SER A 448 4.23 5.31 10.20
C SER A 448 4.14 5.99 8.83
N VAL A 449 4.81 7.13 8.69
CA VAL A 449 4.93 7.85 7.41
C VAL A 449 5.54 6.97 6.29
N ARG A 450 6.20 5.85 6.65
CA ARG A 450 6.73 4.86 5.71
C ARG A 450 5.65 4.12 4.93
N MET A 451 4.39 4.26 5.34
CA MET A 451 3.23 3.75 4.59
C MET A 451 2.84 4.66 3.43
N SER A 452 3.31 5.91 3.40
CA SER A 452 3.09 6.82 2.27
C SER A 452 3.79 6.33 1.01
N GLY A 453 3.20 6.62 -0.14
CA GLY A 453 3.66 6.18 -1.45
C GLY A 453 3.78 7.32 -2.45
N GLN A 454 4.02 6.95 -3.70
CA GLN A 454 4.20 7.83 -4.85
C GLN A 454 2.91 7.92 -5.68
N VAL A 455 2.69 9.07 -6.30
CA VAL A 455 1.72 9.26 -7.38
C VAL A 455 2.37 10.06 -8.50
N PHE A 456 2.15 9.62 -9.74
CA PHE A 456 2.53 10.37 -10.94
C PHE A 456 1.33 10.43 -11.88
N LEU A 457 1.11 11.60 -12.45
CA LEU A 457 0.08 11.83 -13.45
C LEU A 457 0.66 12.66 -14.59
N ALA A 458 0.90 12.02 -15.71
CA ALA A 458 1.48 12.62 -16.91
C ALA A 458 0.69 12.23 -18.15
N GLY A 459 1.00 12.80 -19.30
CA GLY A 459 0.31 12.48 -20.53
C GLY A 459 1.08 12.87 -21.79
N TYR A 460 0.58 12.40 -22.93
CA TYR A 460 1.13 12.69 -24.23
C TYR A 460 -0.02 12.84 -25.26
N PRO A 461 -0.03 13.88 -26.13
CA PRO A 461 0.96 14.95 -26.22
C PRO A 461 0.92 15.96 -25.08
N ASN A 462 -0.16 16.02 -24.31
CA ASN A 462 -0.34 16.94 -23.19
C ASN A 462 -0.55 16.19 -21.88
N SER A 463 0.04 16.68 -20.81
CA SER A 463 -0.22 16.16 -19.46
C SER A 463 -1.52 16.72 -18.91
N PRO A 464 -2.33 15.95 -18.16
CA PRO A 464 -3.53 16.46 -17.48
C PRO A 464 -3.20 17.39 -16.31
N LEU A 465 -1.97 17.29 -15.80
CA LEU A 465 -1.52 17.99 -14.60
C LEU A 465 -0.02 18.27 -14.71
N SER A 466 0.45 19.34 -14.10
CA SER A 466 1.88 19.62 -13.91
C SER A 466 2.14 20.18 -12.52
N GLY A 467 3.35 19.98 -12.01
CA GLY A 467 3.78 20.46 -10.70
C GLY A 467 3.62 19.43 -9.57
N THR A 468 4.02 19.81 -8.37
CA THR A 468 3.96 18.94 -7.20
C THR A 468 2.61 19.08 -6.51
N LEU A 469 1.96 17.94 -6.26
CA LEU A 469 0.76 17.87 -5.43
C LEU A 469 1.14 17.83 -3.95
N ASP A 470 0.29 18.37 -3.12
CA ASP A 470 0.30 18.09 -1.68
C ASP A 470 -0.04 16.62 -1.38
N GLU A 471 -0.42 16.33 -0.15
CA GLU A 471 -0.90 15.01 0.23
C GLU A 471 -2.15 14.63 -0.58
N VAL A 472 -2.17 13.43 -1.17
CA VAL A 472 -3.33 12.89 -1.90
C VAL A 472 -3.80 11.57 -1.31
N GLY A 473 -5.10 11.37 -1.20
CA GLY A 473 -5.71 10.14 -0.70
C GLY A 473 -6.17 9.20 -1.81
N GLN A 474 -6.08 7.92 -1.59
CA GLN A 474 -6.48 6.86 -2.55
C GLN A 474 -7.96 6.94 -2.98
N LEU A 475 -8.83 7.45 -2.12
CA LEU A 475 -10.27 7.56 -2.39
C LEU A 475 -10.59 8.41 -3.63
N SER A 476 -9.73 9.39 -3.95
CA SER A 476 -9.92 10.28 -5.09
C SER A 476 -9.60 9.65 -6.46
N PHE A 477 -8.92 8.49 -6.49
CA PHE A 477 -8.38 7.94 -7.74
C PHE A 477 -9.47 7.42 -8.68
N HIS A 478 -10.49 6.75 -8.15
CA HIS A 478 -11.64 6.30 -8.94
C HIS A 478 -12.30 7.48 -9.69
N ALA A 479 -12.66 8.53 -8.97
CA ALA A 479 -13.30 9.72 -9.56
C ALA A 479 -12.36 10.45 -10.52
N THR A 480 -11.05 10.51 -10.22
CA THR A 480 -10.05 11.09 -11.11
C THR A 480 -9.99 10.36 -12.46
N VAL A 481 -9.93 9.02 -12.44
CA VAL A 481 -9.93 8.20 -13.66
C VAL A 481 -11.24 8.36 -14.42
N CYS A 482 -12.39 8.36 -13.73
CA CYS A 482 -13.67 8.62 -14.36
C CYS A 482 -13.72 9.98 -15.07
N LYS A 483 -13.21 11.03 -14.41
CA LYS A 483 -13.16 12.38 -14.99
C LYS A 483 -12.28 12.42 -16.25
N MET A 484 -11.09 11.80 -16.22
CA MET A 484 -10.20 11.72 -17.39
C MET A 484 -10.82 10.93 -18.53
N LEU A 485 -11.60 9.89 -18.26
CA LEU A 485 -12.31 9.10 -19.27
C LEU A 485 -13.59 9.76 -19.78
N GLY A 486 -14.08 10.82 -19.13
CA GLY A 486 -15.34 11.50 -19.45
C GLY A 486 -16.58 10.67 -19.04
N ILE A 487 -16.51 9.89 -17.98
CA ILE A 487 -17.59 9.06 -17.45
C ILE A 487 -17.95 9.44 -16.01
N GLN A 488 -19.13 9.00 -15.55
CA GLN A 488 -19.57 9.22 -14.18
C GLN A 488 -18.96 8.18 -13.24
N PRO A 489 -18.53 8.57 -12.02
CA PRO A 489 -18.11 7.61 -11.00
C PRO A 489 -19.21 6.63 -10.61
N ALA A 490 -18.82 5.50 -10.01
CA ALA A 490 -19.75 4.55 -9.43
C ALA A 490 -20.63 5.18 -8.36
N ALA A 491 -21.87 4.67 -8.20
CA ALA A 491 -22.75 5.14 -7.15
C ALA A 491 -22.13 4.92 -5.77
N GLY A 492 -22.04 5.97 -4.96
CA GLY A 492 -21.46 5.95 -3.62
C GLY A 492 -19.94 6.16 -3.56
N ALA A 493 -19.24 6.18 -4.71
CA ALA A 493 -17.85 6.62 -4.75
C ALA A 493 -17.72 8.10 -4.37
N VAL A 494 -16.60 8.46 -3.75
CA VAL A 494 -16.32 9.90 -3.53
C VAL A 494 -16.16 10.59 -4.87
N THR A 495 -16.54 11.86 -4.92
CA THR A 495 -16.52 12.67 -6.16
C THR A 495 -15.29 13.57 -6.24
N ASP A 496 -14.53 13.68 -5.17
CA ASP A 496 -13.29 14.45 -5.16
C ASP A 496 -12.28 13.83 -6.11
N THR A 497 -11.61 14.68 -6.89
CA THR A 497 -10.60 14.27 -7.86
C THR A 497 -9.28 14.96 -7.57
N LEU A 498 -8.20 14.41 -8.09
CA LEU A 498 -6.99 15.21 -8.28
C LEU A 498 -7.33 16.45 -9.11
N PRO A 499 -6.57 17.54 -9.04
CA PRO A 499 -6.86 18.80 -9.74
C PRO A 499 -6.61 18.67 -11.25
N VAL A 500 -7.35 17.76 -11.90
CA VAL A 500 -7.37 17.56 -13.37
C VAL A 500 -8.59 18.24 -13.98
N ASN A 501 -8.50 18.63 -15.27
CA ASN A 501 -9.63 19.23 -16.01
C ASN A 501 -10.62 18.20 -16.54
#